data_c261ce17ed417a0121de741dd05afd6e
#
_entry.id   c261ce17ed417a0121de741dd05afd6e
#
_cell.length_a   1.000
_cell.length_b   1.000
_cell.length_c   1.000
_cell.angle_alpha   90.00
_cell.angle_beta   90.00
_cell.angle_gamma   90.00
#
_symmetry.space_group_name_H-M   'P 1'
#
loop_
_entity.id
_entity.type
_entity.pdbx_description
1 polymer ?
#
loop_
_entity_poly.entity_id
_entity_poly.type
_entity_poly.pdbx_seq_one_letter_code
_entity_poly.pdbx_strand_id
1 'polypeptide(L)'
;ELVDQLRVFIESARSPLAVRSSSKLEDSSYQPFAGVYSKYMIPLVENKDQMLRMLGKAIKSVYASVFYSSSRTYIHTTANLLSEEKMAVVVQSICGSQHGGFYYPMLSGVARSVNYYPIGSEKAEDGIVNLAFGLGKTVVDGGNTLRVVPKFPKKILQLSEPKLALRDTQKTMYALDLRPGAFKISKNEGVNLAHSQ
;
A
#
# COMPACT_ATOMS: atom_id res chain seq x y z
N GLU A 1 11.39 5.52 -26.97
CA GLU A 1 12.27 4.68 -26.12
C GLU A 1 11.59 4.31 -24.79
N LEU A 2 11.32 5.24 -23.85
CA LEU A 2 10.65 4.90 -22.58
C LEU A 2 9.24 4.29 -22.78
N VAL A 3 8.45 4.87 -23.69
CA VAL A 3 7.10 4.36 -23.99
C VAL A 3 7.15 2.95 -24.54
N ASP A 4 8.12 2.62 -25.37
CA ASP A 4 8.30 1.29 -25.97
C ASP A 4 8.68 0.27 -24.88
N GLN A 5 9.56 0.66 -23.95
CA GLN A 5 9.92 -0.16 -22.80
C GLN A 5 8.71 -0.42 -21.89
N LEU A 6 7.89 0.61 -21.61
CA LEU A 6 6.65 0.45 -20.85
C LEU A 6 5.64 -0.44 -21.58
N ARG A 7 5.58 -0.39 -22.92
CA ARG A 7 4.72 -1.27 -23.71
C ARG A 7 5.13 -2.73 -23.55
N VAL A 8 6.41 -3.04 -23.69
CA VAL A 8 6.97 -4.39 -23.49
C VAL A 8 6.69 -4.90 -22.07
N PHE A 9 6.87 -4.04 -21.08
CA PHE A 9 6.55 -4.37 -19.68
C PHE A 9 5.06 -4.73 -19.50
N ILE A 10 4.15 -3.94 -20.06
CA ILE A 10 2.71 -4.18 -19.99
C ILE A 10 2.31 -5.47 -20.72
N GLU A 11 2.94 -5.81 -21.82
CA GLU A 11 2.68 -7.07 -22.55
C GLU A 11 3.00 -8.29 -21.68
N SER A 12 4.03 -8.19 -20.84
CA SER A 12 4.41 -9.25 -19.91
C SER A 12 3.57 -9.28 -18.62
N ALA A 13 2.85 -8.20 -18.30
CA ALA A 13 2.07 -8.12 -17.08
C ALA A 13 0.95 -9.17 -17.01
N ARG A 14 0.86 -9.87 -15.88
CA ARG A 14 -0.14 -10.92 -15.60
C ARG A 14 -1.03 -10.60 -14.40
N SER A 15 -0.79 -9.48 -13.74
CA SER A 15 -1.55 -9.01 -12.58
C SER A 15 -1.72 -7.50 -12.63
N PRO A 16 -2.63 -6.92 -11.85
CA PRO A 16 -2.70 -5.48 -11.64
C PRO A 16 -1.36 -4.91 -11.19
N LEU A 17 -1.14 -3.63 -11.44
CA LEU A 17 0.11 -2.95 -11.16
C LEU A 17 -0.07 -1.90 -10.05
N ALA A 18 0.88 -1.83 -9.14
CA ALA A 18 1.02 -0.72 -8.22
C ALA A 18 2.10 0.25 -8.73
N VAL A 19 1.76 1.54 -8.75
CA VAL A 19 2.67 2.64 -9.12
C VAL A 19 2.89 3.47 -7.86
N ARG A 20 4.12 3.52 -7.39
CA ARG A 20 4.48 4.10 -6.09
C ARG A 20 5.59 5.12 -6.26
N SER A 21 5.58 6.11 -5.38
CA SER A 21 6.75 6.95 -5.13
C SER A 21 7.88 6.14 -4.51
N SER A 22 9.09 6.53 -4.82
CA SER A 22 10.32 6.18 -4.10
C SER A 22 11.18 7.41 -4.10
N SER A 23 11.22 8.11 -3.00
CA SER A 23 11.89 9.39 -2.91
C SER A 23 12.99 9.38 -1.84
N LYS A 24 13.95 10.28 -1.99
CA LYS A 24 15.04 10.42 -1.02
C LYS A 24 14.49 10.73 0.38
N LEU A 25 13.41 11.49 0.46
CA LEU A 25 12.82 11.91 1.74
C LEU A 25 11.93 10.81 2.35
N GLU A 26 11.30 9.94 1.55
CA GLU A 26 10.50 8.81 2.07
C GLU A 26 11.34 7.83 2.89
N ASP A 27 12.61 7.63 2.50
CA ASP A 27 13.54 6.70 3.13
C ASP A 27 14.43 7.36 4.18
N SER A 28 14.11 8.60 4.58
CA SER A 28 14.87 9.32 5.59
C SER A 28 14.77 8.65 6.96
N SER A 29 15.93 8.36 7.57
CA SER A 29 16.00 7.75 8.90
C SER A 29 15.54 8.70 10.03
N TYR A 30 15.56 10.00 9.80
CA TYR A 30 15.27 11.01 10.83
C TYR A 30 13.79 11.45 10.83
N GLN A 31 13.18 11.52 9.68
CA GLN A 31 11.78 11.91 9.53
C GLN A 31 11.16 11.16 8.35
N PRO A 32 10.54 10.00 8.58
CA PRO A 32 9.98 9.20 7.51
C PRO A 32 8.78 9.92 6.85
N PHE A 33 8.83 10.02 5.53
CA PHE A 33 7.81 10.64 4.68
C PHE A 33 6.74 9.66 4.19
N ALA A 34 6.51 8.59 4.92
CA ALA A 34 5.56 7.56 4.51
C ALA A 34 4.15 8.12 4.30
N GLY A 35 3.58 7.89 3.13
CA GLY A 35 2.20 8.26 2.83
C GLY A 35 1.98 9.70 2.34
N VAL A 36 3.03 10.50 2.17
CA VAL A 36 2.91 11.90 1.70
C VAL A 36 2.65 11.98 0.20
N TYR A 37 3.26 11.10 -0.58
CA TYR A 37 3.13 11.09 -2.04
C TYR A 37 2.07 10.11 -2.53
N SER A 38 1.52 10.41 -3.70
CA SER A 38 0.45 9.62 -4.29
C SER A 38 0.92 8.22 -4.72
N LYS A 39 0.03 7.25 -4.54
CA LYS A 39 0.18 5.86 -4.98
C LYS A 39 -1.04 5.47 -5.78
N TYR A 40 -0.85 4.70 -6.85
CA TYR A 40 -1.94 4.28 -7.72
C TYR A 40 -1.89 2.78 -7.95
N MET A 41 -3.07 2.16 -8.02
CA MET A 41 -3.22 0.78 -8.45
C MET A 41 -3.96 0.76 -9.77
N ILE A 42 -3.39 0.06 -10.76
CA ILE A 42 -3.91 -0.03 -12.11
C ILE A 42 -4.47 -1.44 -12.31
N PRO A 43 -5.76 -1.59 -12.62
CA PRO A 43 -6.33 -2.88 -12.93
C PRO A 43 -5.70 -3.47 -14.19
N LEU A 44 -5.59 -4.79 -14.25
CA LEU A 44 -5.23 -5.50 -15.47
C LEU A 44 -6.41 -5.45 -16.42
N VAL A 45 -6.22 -4.83 -17.58
CA VAL A 45 -7.22 -4.77 -18.65
C VAL A 45 -6.70 -5.43 -19.93
N GLU A 46 -7.59 -5.99 -20.73
CA GLU A 46 -7.23 -6.65 -21.99
C GLU A 46 -6.60 -5.68 -23.00
N ASN A 47 -7.15 -4.47 -23.09
CA ASN A 47 -6.62 -3.45 -23.99
C ASN A 47 -5.32 -2.85 -23.48
N LYS A 48 -4.20 -3.29 -24.06
CA LYS A 48 -2.85 -2.89 -23.67
C LYS A 48 -2.56 -1.41 -23.87
N ASP A 49 -3.15 -0.79 -24.90
CA ASP A 49 -3.01 0.67 -25.11
C ASP A 49 -3.75 1.46 -24.02
N GLN A 50 -4.90 0.96 -23.56
CA GLN A 50 -5.59 1.55 -22.41
C GLN A 50 -4.74 1.42 -21.15
N MET A 51 -4.16 0.25 -20.90
CA MET A 51 -3.29 0.01 -19.75
C MET A 51 -2.05 0.91 -19.78
N LEU A 52 -1.44 1.10 -20.97
CA LEU A 52 -0.31 2.01 -21.16
C LEU A 52 -0.69 3.46 -20.85
N ARG A 53 -1.86 3.90 -21.29
CA ARG A 53 -2.37 5.25 -20.96
C ARG A 53 -2.60 5.42 -19.46
N MET A 54 -3.16 4.41 -18.78
CA MET A 54 -3.36 4.45 -17.32
C MET A 54 -2.03 4.49 -16.58
N LEU A 55 -1.06 3.65 -16.98
CA LEU A 55 0.27 3.63 -16.41
C LEU A 55 0.98 4.98 -16.59
N GLY A 56 0.97 5.54 -17.79
CA GLY A 56 1.55 6.85 -18.06
C GLY A 56 0.91 7.99 -17.25
N LYS A 57 -0.41 7.94 -17.06
CA LYS A 57 -1.12 8.89 -16.18
C LYS A 57 -0.69 8.73 -14.73
N ALA A 58 -0.64 7.49 -14.22
CA ALA A 58 -0.24 7.21 -12.84
C ALA A 58 1.20 7.67 -12.56
N ILE A 59 2.16 7.36 -13.44
CA ILE A 59 3.55 7.82 -13.32
C ILE A 59 3.62 9.35 -13.24
N LYS A 60 2.97 10.05 -14.17
CA LYS A 60 2.93 11.53 -14.17
C LYS A 60 2.31 12.08 -12.89
N SER A 61 1.27 11.43 -12.36
CA SER A 61 0.58 11.87 -11.14
C SER A 61 1.42 11.62 -9.88
N VAL A 62 2.23 10.57 -9.84
CA VAL A 62 3.21 10.37 -8.76
C VAL A 62 4.23 11.50 -8.78
N TYR A 63 4.82 11.83 -9.92
CA TYR A 63 5.73 12.99 -10.02
C TYR A 63 5.04 14.30 -9.63
N ALA A 64 3.82 14.54 -10.08
CA ALA A 64 3.06 15.75 -9.75
C ALA A 64 2.72 15.86 -8.26
N SER A 65 2.63 14.74 -7.54
CA SER A 65 2.27 14.72 -6.12
C SER A 65 3.31 15.40 -5.22
N VAL A 66 4.55 15.55 -5.68
CA VAL A 66 5.59 16.34 -4.98
C VAL A 66 5.13 17.80 -4.79
N PHE A 67 4.34 18.33 -5.72
CA PHE A 67 3.89 19.70 -5.74
C PHE A 67 2.48 19.91 -5.13
N TYR A 68 1.85 18.87 -4.62
CA TYR A 68 0.54 18.97 -3.97
C TYR A 68 0.65 19.75 -2.65
N SER A 69 -0.44 20.39 -2.25
CA SER A 69 -0.47 21.20 -1.03
C SER A 69 -0.07 20.41 0.21
N SER A 70 -0.55 19.17 0.35
CA SER A 70 -0.18 18.27 1.45
C SER A 70 1.32 18.01 1.51
N SER A 71 1.93 17.66 0.38
CA SER A 71 3.37 17.40 0.29
C SER A 71 4.19 18.64 0.58
N ARG A 72 3.79 19.78 0.03
CA ARG A 72 4.46 21.07 0.28
C ARG A 72 4.36 21.49 1.74
N THR A 73 3.18 21.39 2.35
CA THR A 73 3.01 21.70 3.78
C THR A 73 3.92 20.83 4.64
N TYR A 74 3.99 19.53 4.35
CA TYR A 74 4.85 18.63 5.10
C TYR A 74 6.34 18.99 4.93
N ILE A 75 6.79 19.27 3.70
CA ILE A 75 8.18 19.69 3.42
C ILE A 75 8.52 21.00 4.18
N HIS A 76 7.58 21.96 4.20
CA HIS A 76 7.77 23.23 4.91
C HIS A 76 7.79 23.09 6.43
N THR A 77 7.13 22.10 7.00
CA THR A 77 7.14 21.84 8.45
C THR A 77 8.35 21.02 8.90
N THR A 78 9.11 20.48 7.95
CA THR A 78 10.34 19.73 8.22
C THR A 78 11.55 20.55 7.79
N ALA A 79 12.73 20.22 8.29
CA ALA A 79 13.97 20.89 7.89
C ALA A 79 14.45 20.56 6.47
N ASN A 80 13.61 19.87 5.69
CA ASN A 80 13.95 19.44 4.34
C ASN A 80 13.63 20.52 3.30
N LEU A 81 14.47 20.62 2.29
CA LEU A 81 14.28 21.53 1.17
C LEU A 81 13.69 20.77 -0.03
N LEU A 82 12.67 21.36 -0.68
CA LEU A 82 12.07 20.81 -1.88
C LEU A 82 13.11 20.57 -3.01
N SER A 83 14.15 21.38 -3.05
CA SER A 83 15.27 21.27 -4.02
C SER A 83 16.12 20.01 -3.79
N GLU A 84 16.07 19.40 -2.63
CA GLU A 84 16.80 18.18 -2.32
C GLU A 84 15.99 16.91 -2.62
N GLU A 85 14.70 17.06 -2.88
CA GLU A 85 13.83 15.93 -3.20
C GLU A 85 14.16 15.36 -4.58
N LYS A 86 14.38 14.06 -4.61
CA LYS A 86 14.59 13.28 -5.83
C LYS A 86 13.60 12.13 -5.85
N MET A 87 12.65 12.22 -6.77
CA MET A 87 11.58 11.27 -6.94
C MET A 87 11.94 10.23 -8.00
N ALA A 88 11.88 8.97 -7.61
CA ALA A 88 11.75 7.84 -8.55
C ALA A 88 10.35 7.25 -8.45
N VAL A 89 9.95 6.50 -9.46
CA VAL A 89 8.67 5.80 -9.50
C VAL A 89 8.93 4.31 -9.61
N VAL A 90 8.37 3.55 -8.67
CA VAL A 90 8.40 2.09 -8.68
C VAL A 90 7.09 1.56 -9.25
N VAL A 91 7.19 0.71 -10.26
CA VAL A 91 6.07 -0.04 -10.84
C VAL A 91 6.26 -1.51 -10.51
N GLN A 92 5.29 -2.10 -9.82
CA GLN A 92 5.38 -3.49 -9.38
C GLN A 92 4.04 -4.22 -9.54
N SER A 93 4.09 -5.52 -9.72
CA SER A 93 2.91 -6.40 -9.73
C SER A 93 2.27 -6.46 -8.36
N ILE A 94 0.94 -6.42 -8.31
CA ILE A 94 0.17 -6.64 -7.09
C ILE A 94 -0.02 -8.15 -6.92
N CYS A 95 0.38 -8.68 -5.77
CA CYS A 95 0.08 -10.05 -5.38
C CYS A 95 -1.40 -10.18 -4.99
N GLY A 96 -2.03 -11.29 -5.38
CA GLY A 96 -3.42 -11.56 -5.07
C GLY A 96 -4.09 -12.44 -6.11
N SER A 97 -5.40 -12.52 -6.01
CA SER A 97 -6.27 -13.25 -6.94
C SER A 97 -7.51 -12.44 -7.26
N GLN A 98 -8.12 -12.76 -8.38
CA GLN A 98 -9.40 -12.16 -8.77
C GLN A 98 -10.55 -12.87 -8.07
N HIS A 99 -11.44 -12.09 -7.48
CA HIS A 99 -12.67 -12.54 -6.82
C HIS A 99 -13.83 -11.72 -7.38
N GLY A 100 -14.50 -12.26 -8.40
CA GLY A 100 -15.51 -11.51 -9.13
C GLY A 100 -14.95 -10.25 -9.79
N GLY A 101 -15.49 -9.09 -9.47
CA GLY A 101 -15.03 -7.78 -9.95
C GLY A 101 -13.89 -7.16 -9.16
N PHE A 102 -13.31 -7.87 -8.19
CA PHE A 102 -12.27 -7.37 -7.28
C PHE A 102 -10.99 -8.20 -7.35
N TYR A 103 -9.88 -7.56 -7.01
CA TYR A 103 -8.58 -8.21 -6.91
C TYR A 103 -7.91 -7.90 -5.57
N TYR A 104 -7.58 -8.93 -4.82
CA TYR A 104 -6.92 -8.79 -3.52
C TYR A 104 -6.21 -10.08 -3.10
N PRO A 105 -5.16 -10.01 -2.24
CA PRO A 105 -4.58 -11.17 -1.59
C PRO A 105 -5.47 -11.62 -0.43
N MET A 106 -5.47 -12.92 -0.14
CA MET A 106 -6.16 -13.43 1.06
C MET A 106 -5.56 -12.87 2.35
N LEU A 107 -4.27 -12.58 2.35
CA LEU A 107 -3.55 -12.11 3.52
C LEU A 107 -2.46 -11.12 3.13
N SER A 108 -2.40 -10.01 3.85
CA SER A 108 -1.32 -9.03 3.81
C SER A 108 -0.75 -8.83 5.20
N GLY A 109 0.50 -8.42 5.30
CA GLY A 109 1.07 -8.18 6.60
C GLY A 109 2.44 -7.52 6.57
N VAL A 110 2.88 -7.12 7.75
CA VAL A 110 4.24 -6.63 8.01
C VAL A 110 4.83 -7.42 9.16
N ALA A 111 5.98 -8.03 8.90
CA ALA A 111 6.78 -8.72 9.92
C ALA A 111 7.94 -7.83 10.35
N ARG A 112 8.23 -7.81 11.64
CA ARG A 112 9.40 -7.14 12.22
C ARG A 112 10.16 -8.12 13.09
N SER A 113 11.47 -8.10 13.03
CA SER A 113 12.35 -8.93 13.85
C SER A 113 12.35 -8.53 15.33
N VAL A 114 11.93 -7.31 15.64
CA VAL A 114 11.86 -6.80 17.00
C VAL A 114 10.41 -6.54 17.40
N ASN A 115 9.99 -7.11 18.50
CA ASN A 115 8.73 -6.79 19.18
C ASN A 115 9.00 -5.68 20.21
N TYR A 116 8.63 -4.45 19.89
CA TYR A 116 8.87 -3.30 20.78
C TYR A 116 7.94 -3.28 22.02
N TYR A 117 6.84 -4.02 21.97
CA TYR A 117 5.84 -4.05 23.05
C TYR A 117 5.47 -5.50 23.38
N PRO A 118 6.40 -6.27 24.00
CA PRO A 118 6.14 -7.65 24.36
C PRO A 118 5.07 -7.74 25.48
N ILE A 119 4.20 -8.74 25.42
CA ILE A 119 3.10 -8.96 26.35
C ILE A 119 3.27 -10.30 27.05
N GLY A 120 3.21 -10.30 28.39
CA GLY A 120 3.31 -11.51 29.18
C GLY A 120 4.65 -12.21 29.03
N SER A 121 4.67 -13.41 28.43
CA SER A 121 5.89 -14.23 28.23
C SER A 121 6.65 -13.95 26.95
N GLU A 122 6.20 -12.96 26.16
CA GLU A 122 6.87 -12.56 24.93
C GLU A 122 8.19 -11.83 25.24
N LYS A 123 9.11 -11.85 24.29
CA LYS A 123 10.37 -11.11 24.35
C LYS A 123 10.53 -10.25 23.09
N ALA A 124 11.38 -9.24 23.17
CA ALA A 124 11.70 -8.37 22.03
C ALA A 124 12.22 -9.16 20.83
N GLU A 125 13.07 -10.14 21.06
CA GLU A 125 13.68 -11.00 20.04
C GLU A 125 12.71 -11.97 19.34
N ASP A 126 11.52 -12.18 19.90
CA ASP A 126 10.50 -13.09 19.32
C ASP A 126 9.88 -12.53 18.03
N GLY A 127 10.12 -11.24 17.74
CA GLY A 127 9.55 -10.55 16.60
C GLY A 127 8.04 -10.35 16.71
N ILE A 128 7.46 -9.74 15.68
CA ILE A 128 6.01 -9.50 15.60
C ILE A 128 5.55 -9.47 14.15
N VAL A 129 4.34 -9.94 13.89
CA VAL A 129 3.66 -9.86 12.59
C VAL A 129 2.30 -9.22 12.78
N ASN A 130 2.01 -8.20 11.98
CA ASN A 130 0.67 -7.61 11.87
C ASN A 130 0.03 -8.11 10.58
N LEU A 131 -1.12 -8.74 10.66
CA LEU A 131 -1.82 -9.38 9.55
C LEU A 131 -3.18 -8.72 9.30
N ALA A 132 -3.53 -8.58 8.04
CA ALA A 132 -4.83 -8.10 7.59
C ALA A 132 -5.34 -8.92 6.41
N PHE A 133 -6.64 -9.01 6.26
CA PHE A 133 -7.31 -9.56 5.09
C PHE A 133 -7.40 -8.49 3.99
N GLY A 134 -7.20 -8.89 2.74
CA GLY A 134 -7.22 -7.97 1.61
C GLY A 134 -5.89 -7.25 1.37
N LEU A 135 -5.92 -6.12 0.67
CA LEU A 135 -4.74 -5.32 0.34
C LEU A 135 -4.11 -4.71 1.59
N GLY A 136 -2.79 -4.58 1.57
CA GLY A 136 -1.97 -4.17 2.71
C GLY A 136 -2.17 -2.74 3.23
N LYS A 137 -3.10 -1.97 2.65
CA LYS A 137 -3.41 -0.61 3.11
C LYS A 137 -3.82 -0.59 4.59
N THR A 138 -4.64 -1.54 5.05
CA THR A 138 -5.01 -1.66 6.47
C THR A 138 -3.80 -1.73 7.39
N VAL A 139 -2.74 -2.45 6.98
CA VAL A 139 -1.52 -2.59 7.79
C VAL A 139 -0.69 -1.31 7.79
N VAL A 140 -0.60 -0.65 6.62
CA VAL A 140 0.22 0.56 6.44
C VAL A 140 -0.41 1.76 7.14
N ASP A 141 -1.74 1.90 7.06
CA ASP A 141 -2.45 3.04 7.66
C ASP A 141 -2.72 2.86 9.17
N GLY A 142 -2.23 1.78 9.78
CA GLY A 142 -2.41 1.54 11.21
C GLY A 142 -3.82 1.11 11.60
N GLY A 143 -4.56 0.48 10.70
CA GLY A 143 -5.88 -0.09 10.99
C GLY A 143 -5.82 -1.30 11.92
N ASN A 144 -6.99 -1.83 12.28
CA ASN A 144 -7.11 -3.01 13.13
C ASN A 144 -6.56 -4.26 12.43
N THR A 145 -5.35 -4.65 12.76
CA THR A 145 -4.67 -5.83 12.25
C THR A 145 -4.54 -6.89 13.33
N LEU A 146 -4.48 -8.16 12.96
CA LEU A 146 -4.15 -9.21 13.94
C LEU A 146 -2.66 -9.13 14.27
N ARG A 147 -2.38 -8.96 15.57
CA ARG A 147 -1.03 -8.99 16.12
C ARG A 147 -0.66 -10.42 16.47
N VAL A 148 0.34 -10.96 15.80
CA VAL A 148 0.81 -12.34 16.00
C VAL A 148 2.30 -12.31 16.34
N VAL A 149 2.68 -13.02 17.40
CA VAL A 149 4.08 -13.29 17.68
C VAL A 149 4.41 -14.68 17.14
N PRO A 150 5.38 -14.82 16.21
CA PRO A 150 5.67 -16.08 15.51
C PRO A 150 5.97 -17.25 16.44
N LYS A 151 6.61 -16.99 17.58
CA LYS A 151 6.90 -17.98 18.60
C LYS A 151 5.65 -18.52 19.32
N PHE A 152 4.58 -17.70 19.37
CA PHE A 152 3.33 -18.03 20.06
C PHE A 152 2.12 -17.89 19.13
N PRO A 153 2.05 -18.60 18.00
CA PRO A 153 1.05 -18.34 16.94
C PRO A 153 -0.41 -18.58 17.37
N LYS A 154 -0.62 -19.35 18.44
CA LYS A 154 -1.94 -19.62 19.01
C LYS A 154 -2.37 -18.60 20.08
N LYS A 155 -1.46 -17.72 20.51
CA LYS A 155 -1.75 -16.70 21.54
C LYS A 155 -2.01 -15.36 20.88
N ILE A 156 -3.18 -15.17 20.32
CA ILE A 156 -3.61 -13.90 19.71
C ILE A 156 -4.57 -13.23 20.69
N LEU A 157 -4.11 -12.14 21.32
CA LEU A 157 -4.86 -11.43 22.35
C LEU A 157 -6.24 -10.97 21.86
N GLN A 158 -6.32 -10.46 20.65
CA GLN A 158 -7.56 -9.97 20.04
C GLN A 158 -8.61 -11.08 19.86
N LEU A 159 -8.20 -12.35 19.83
CA LEU A 159 -9.09 -13.51 19.67
C LEU A 159 -9.30 -14.28 20.99
N SER A 160 -8.75 -13.80 22.11
CA SER A 160 -8.87 -14.47 23.41
C SER A 160 -10.28 -14.46 23.98
N GLU A 161 -11.08 -13.44 23.64
CA GLU A 161 -12.47 -13.29 24.08
C GLU A 161 -13.34 -12.76 22.93
N PRO A 162 -14.63 -13.16 22.83
CA PRO A 162 -15.54 -12.69 21.79
C PRO A 162 -15.67 -11.15 21.75
N LYS A 163 -15.68 -10.51 22.91
CA LYS A 163 -15.78 -9.04 23.02
C LYS A 163 -14.55 -8.35 22.41
N LEU A 164 -13.36 -8.86 22.67
CA LEU A 164 -12.12 -8.34 22.07
C LEU A 164 -12.09 -8.60 20.57
N ALA A 165 -12.48 -9.80 20.14
CA ALA A 165 -12.56 -10.11 18.73
C ALA A 165 -13.49 -9.15 17.96
N LEU A 166 -14.68 -8.88 18.51
CA LEU A 166 -15.62 -7.94 17.90
C LEU A 166 -15.13 -6.48 17.92
N ARG A 167 -14.34 -6.08 18.91
CA ARG A 167 -13.84 -4.71 19.04
C ARG A 167 -12.56 -4.45 18.24
N ASP A 168 -11.60 -5.35 18.35
CA ASP A 168 -10.19 -5.08 18.01
C ASP A 168 -9.71 -5.81 16.75
N THR A 169 -10.60 -6.52 16.02
CA THR A 169 -10.25 -7.12 14.74
C THR A 169 -10.69 -6.25 13.56
N GLN A 170 -10.18 -6.56 12.39
CA GLN A 170 -10.51 -5.88 11.14
C GLN A 170 -12.02 -5.97 10.84
N LYS A 171 -12.62 -4.85 10.43
CA LYS A 171 -14.03 -4.73 10.05
C LYS A 171 -14.23 -4.53 8.56
N THR A 172 -13.30 -3.87 7.92
CA THR A 172 -13.32 -3.53 6.50
C THR A 172 -12.04 -4.01 5.87
N MET A 173 -12.10 -4.39 4.59
CA MET A 173 -10.91 -4.72 3.81
C MET A 173 -10.77 -3.80 2.61
N TYR A 174 -9.56 -3.71 2.07
CA TYR A 174 -9.29 -3.04 0.82
C TYR A 174 -9.11 -4.05 -0.30
N ALA A 175 -9.78 -3.81 -1.41
CA ALA A 175 -9.68 -4.57 -2.65
C ALA A 175 -9.57 -3.63 -3.84
N LEU A 176 -8.86 -4.04 -4.89
CA LEU A 176 -8.80 -3.30 -6.13
C LEU A 176 -10.03 -3.61 -6.98
N ASP A 177 -10.76 -2.58 -7.39
CA ASP A 177 -11.89 -2.70 -8.29
C ASP A 177 -11.39 -2.85 -9.74
N LEU A 178 -11.75 -3.97 -10.37
CA LEU A 178 -11.36 -4.31 -11.75
C LEU A 178 -12.38 -3.84 -12.78
N ARG A 179 -13.53 -3.28 -12.39
CA ARG A 179 -14.57 -2.89 -13.33
C ARG A 179 -14.11 -1.78 -14.27
N PRO A 180 -14.56 -1.77 -15.52
CA PRO A 180 -14.25 -0.70 -16.46
C PRO A 180 -14.62 0.68 -15.89
N GLY A 181 -13.71 1.63 -15.98
CA GLY A 181 -13.93 2.99 -15.46
C GLY A 181 -13.69 3.19 -13.96
N ALA A 182 -13.38 2.14 -13.19
CA ALA A 182 -13.02 2.27 -11.78
C ALA A 182 -11.71 3.04 -11.59
N PHE A 183 -10.78 2.97 -12.54
CA PHE A 183 -9.54 3.72 -12.48
C PHE A 183 -9.78 5.22 -12.67
N LYS A 184 -9.57 5.97 -11.60
CA LYS A 184 -9.64 7.45 -11.60
C LYS A 184 -8.40 8.01 -10.93
N ILE A 185 -7.81 9.03 -11.52
CA ILE A 185 -6.76 9.79 -10.86
C ILE A 185 -7.41 10.90 -10.06
N SER A 186 -7.19 10.90 -8.77
CA SER A 186 -7.68 11.90 -7.83
C SER A 186 -6.50 12.44 -7.04
N LYS A 187 -6.65 13.66 -6.53
CA LYS A 187 -5.71 14.25 -5.57
C LYS A 187 -5.83 13.61 -4.17
N ASN A 188 -6.93 12.93 -3.93
CA ASN A 188 -7.18 12.21 -2.69
C ASN A 188 -6.75 10.76 -2.88
N GLU A 189 -6.07 10.21 -1.91
CA GLU A 189 -5.50 8.88 -1.95
C GLU A 189 -6.50 7.75 -2.19
N GLY A 190 -6.00 6.64 -2.68
CA GLY A 190 -6.72 5.38 -2.70
C GLY A 190 -7.74 5.21 -3.80
N VAL A 191 -7.46 5.74 -4.93
CA VAL A 191 -8.37 5.99 -6.03
C VAL A 191 -9.08 4.79 -6.62
N ASN A 192 -8.63 3.59 -6.45
CA ASN A 192 -9.28 2.39 -6.99
C ASN A 192 -9.45 1.31 -5.94
N LEU A 193 -9.49 1.70 -4.69
CA LEU A 193 -9.75 0.76 -3.61
C LEU A 193 -11.24 0.76 -3.32
N ALA A 194 -11.90 -0.38 -3.52
CA ALA A 194 -13.24 -0.61 -2.98
C ALA A 194 -13.12 -0.99 -1.51
N HIS A 195 -13.97 -0.40 -0.70
CA HIS A 195 -14.18 -0.85 0.68
C HIS A 195 -15.25 -1.94 0.67
N SER A 196 -14.97 -3.07 1.30
CA SER A 196 -15.97 -4.08 1.60
C SER A 196 -16.17 -4.14 3.12
N GLN A 197 -17.39 -4.05 3.56
CA GLN A 197 -17.78 -4.23 4.96
C GLN A 197 -18.00 -5.70 5.27
#